data_df9b3932b9cb8730130a3867403e8f71
#
_entry.id   df9b3932b9cb8730130a3867403e8f71
#
_cell.length_a   1.000
_cell.length_b   1.000
_cell.length_c   1.000
_cell.angle_alpha   90.00
_cell.angle_beta   90.00
_cell.angle_gamma   90.00
#
_symmetry.space_group_name_H-M   'P 1'
#
loop_
_entity.id
_entity.type
_entity.pdbx_description
1 polymer ?
#
loop_
_entity_poly.entity_id
_entity_poly.type
_entity_poly.pdbx_seq_one_letter_code
_entity_poly.pdbx_strand_id
1 'polypeptide(L)'
;MYGDEATVRKILTELGDTWAVVGLSSNRRRAAYGVAEVLQRYGKRVVPVHPKAETVHGEKGYACLADIPFDVDVVDVFVNSDLAGAVADEAVAKGAKAVWFQLGVIDEAAYDRTRAAGVEMVMDRCPAIEIPRLPHHRVQNP
;
A
#
# COMPACT_ATOMS: atom_id res chain seq x y z
N MET A 1 -12.64 2.69 14.22
CA MET A 1 -11.97 3.47 13.19
C MET A 1 -10.63 2.84 12.88
N TYR A 2 -10.29 2.75 11.63
CA TYR A 2 -9.19 1.94 11.17
C TYR A 2 -7.98 2.78 10.76
N GLY A 3 -7.49 3.53 11.69
CA GLY A 3 -6.40 4.47 11.48
C GLY A 3 -6.90 5.91 11.46
N ASP A 4 -6.24 6.79 12.19
CA ASP A 4 -6.65 8.18 12.26
C ASP A 4 -5.92 9.02 11.20
N GLU A 5 -6.26 10.30 11.13
CA GLU A 5 -5.68 11.22 10.15
C GLU A 5 -4.17 11.37 10.34
N ALA A 6 -3.71 11.33 11.58
CA ALA A 6 -2.28 11.45 11.86
C ALA A 6 -1.52 10.24 11.33
N THR A 7 -2.08 9.03 11.48
CA THR A 7 -1.47 7.81 10.96
C THR A 7 -1.46 7.82 9.43
N VAL A 8 -2.56 8.23 8.81
CA VAL A 8 -2.63 8.35 7.35
C VAL A 8 -1.54 9.28 6.84
N ARG A 9 -1.40 10.45 7.44
CA ARG A 9 -0.38 11.42 7.03
C ARG A 9 1.02 10.86 7.22
N LYS A 10 1.26 10.22 8.34
CA LYS A 10 2.57 9.64 8.65
C LYS A 10 2.97 8.61 7.59
N ILE A 11 2.04 7.72 7.22
CA ILE A 11 2.34 6.69 6.20
C ILE A 11 2.63 7.34 4.86
N LEU A 12 1.86 8.36 4.48
CA LEU A 12 2.01 8.99 3.17
C LEU A 12 3.26 9.86 3.05
N THR A 13 3.73 10.45 4.17
CA THR A 13 4.76 11.49 4.10
C THR A 13 6.05 11.16 4.82
N GLU A 14 6.08 10.20 5.76
CA GLU A 14 7.24 10.03 6.65
C GLU A 14 7.88 8.66 6.63
N LEU A 15 7.19 7.61 6.17
CA LEU A 15 7.67 6.25 6.36
C LEU A 15 8.44 5.69 5.18
N GLY A 16 8.59 6.48 4.11
CA GLY A 16 9.38 6.07 2.96
C GLY A 16 8.57 5.97 1.69
N ASP A 17 9.27 5.82 0.58
CA ASP A 17 8.66 5.97 -0.73
C ASP A 17 8.50 4.67 -1.52
N THR A 18 9.00 3.54 -1.02
CA THR A 18 8.85 2.27 -1.72
C THR A 18 7.59 1.56 -1.26
N TRP A 19 6.61 1.52 -2.15
CA TRP A 19 5.28 0.99 -1.88
C TRP A 19 5.02 -0.25 -2.72
N ALA A 20 4.92 -1.41 -2.08
CA ALA A 20 4.48 -2.62 -2.77
C ALA A 20 2.96 -2.61 -2.83
N VAL A 21 2.41 -2.76 -4.02
CA VAL A 21 0.96 -2.73 -4.24
C VAL A 21 0.50 -4.14 -4.58
N VAL A 22 -0.10 -4.82 -3.60
CA VAL A 22 -0.51 -6.21 -3.72
C VAL A 22 -1.88 -6.28 -4.37
N GLY A 23 -1.96 -6.97 -5.49
CA GLY A 23 -3.14 -7.04 -6.33
C GLY A 23 -3.00 -6.20 -7.60
N LEU A 24 -1.85 -5.57 -7.80
CA LEU A 24 -1.62 -4.72 -8.98
C LEU A 24 -1.19 -5.56 -10.18
N SER A 25 -2.03 -5.58 -11.20
CA SER A 25 -1.75 -6.22 -12.48
C SER A 25 -1.87 -5.18 -13.60
N SER A 26 -1.69 -5.61 -14.83
CA SER A 26 -1.85 -4.75 -15.99
C SER A 26 -3.31 -4.46 -16.34
N ASN A 27 -4.25 -5.00 -15.57
CA ASN A 27 -5.68 -4.79 -15.82
C ASN A 27 -6.11 -3.38 -15.44
N ARG A 28 -6.33 -2.55 -16.46
CA ARG A 28 -6.67 -1.14 -16.29
C ARG A 28 -8.03 -0.90 -15.62
N ARG A 29 -8.88 -1.91 -15.58
CA ARG A 29 -10.22 -1.81 -14.96
C ARG A 29 -10.17 -1.97 -13.45
N ARG A 30 -9.07 -2.49 -12.92
CA ARG A 30 -8.93 -2.67 -11.48
C ARG A 30 -8.48 -1.36 -10.83
N ALA A 31 -9.02 -1.11 -9.65
CA ALA A 31 -8.70 0.11 -8.89
C ALA A 31 -7.20 0.25 -8.64
N ALA A 32 -6.51 -0.85 -8.41
CA ALA A 32 -5.07 -0.82 -8.14
C ALA A 32 -4.29 -0.12 -9.24
N TYR A 33 -4.69 -0.30 -10.51
CA TYR A 33 -3.99 0.30 -11.64
C TYR A 33 -3.96 1.83 -11.54
N GLY A 34 -5.11 2.43 -11.29
CA GLY A 34 -5.20 3.89 -11.20
C GLY A 34 -4.58 4.45 -9.94
N VAL A 35 -4.75 3.75 -8.81
CA VAL A 35 -4.15 4.21 -7.55
C VAL A 35 -2.63 4.16 -7.61
N ALA A 36 -2.07 3.12 -8.22
CA ALA A 36 -0.62 3.03 -8.41
C ALA A 36 -0.08 4.21 -9.21
N GLU A 37 -0.81 4.63 -10.23
CA GLU A 37 -0.42 5.78 -11.03
C GLU A 37 -0.42 7.07 -10.19
N VAL A 38 -1.42 7.24 -9.33
CA VAL A 38 -1.48 8.38 -8.41
C VAL A 38 -0.29 8.37 -7.46
N LEU A 39 0.05 7.19 -6.91
CA LEU A 39 1.19 7.05 -6.03
C LEU A 39 2.49 7.46 -6.73
N GLN A 40 2.68 7.03 -7.98
CA GLN A 40 3.87 7.40 -8.74
C GLN A 40 3.94 8.91 -8.95
N ARG A 41 2.82 9.54 -9.27
CA ARG A 41 2.80 11.01 -9.45
C ARG A 41 3.08 11.74 -8.16
N TYR A 42 2.77 11.11 -7.02
CA TYR A 42 3.07 11.69 -5.71
C TYR A 42 4.54 11.45 -5.29
N GLY A 43 5.32 10.75 -6.11
CA GLY A 43 6.73 10.51 -5.85
C GLY A 43 7.06 9.15 -5.24
N LYS A 44 6.08 8.24 -5.17
CA LYS A 44 6.33 6.90 -4.63
C LYS A 44 6.90 5.98 -5.69
N ARG A 45 7.77 5.08 -5.27
CA ARG A 45 8.20 3.98 -6.10
C ARG A 45 7.22 2.84 -5.91
N VAL A 46 6.46 2.52 -6.94
CA VAL A 46 5.46 1.46 -6.89
C VAL A 46 6.08 0.14 -7.31
N VAL A 47 5.85 -0.91 -6.53
CA VAL A 47 6.32 -2.26 -6.84
C VAL A 47 5.08 -3.15 -7.01
N PRO A 48 4.76 -3.57 -8.24
CA PRO A 48 3.58 -4.43 -8.45
C PRO A 48 3.78 -5.82 -7.84
N VAL A 49 2.76 -6.31 -7.12
CA VAL A 49 2.78 -7.67 -6.58
C VAL A 49 1.49 -8.37 -6.98
N HIS A 50 1.62 -9.43 -7.78
CA HIS A 50 0.49 -10.18 -8.30
C HIS A 50 1.03 -11.52 -8.78
N PRO A 51 0.26 -12.62 -8.68
CA PRO A 51 0.77 -13.93 -9.13
C PRO A 51 1.34 -13.96 -10.55
N LYS A 52 0.85 -13.10 -11.44
CA LYS A 52 1.35 -13.00 -12.80
C LYS A 52 2.70 -12.28 -12.92
N ALA A 53 3.10 -11.55 -11.89
CA ALA A 53 4.37 -10.81 -11.83
C ALA A 53 4.62 -9.93 -13.07
N GLU A 54 3.58 -9.24 -13.51
CA GLU A 54 3.67 -8.39 -14.72
C GLU A 54 4.36 -7.07 -14.44
N THR A 55 5.00 -6.51 -15.48
CA THR A 55 5.46 -5.14 -15.43
C THR A 55 4.26 -4.20 -15.54
N VAL A 56 4.13 -3.26 -14.63
CA VAL A 56 3.02 -2.30 -14.61
C VAL A 56 3.58 -0.90 -14.40
N HIS A 57 3.14 0.04 -15.20
CA HIS A 57 3.59 1.45 -15.12
C HIS A 57 5.13 1.57 -15.16
N GLY A 58 5.77 0.71 -15.93
CA GLY A 58 7.22 0.74 -16.06
C GLY A 58 8.00 0.05 -14.94
N GLU A 59 7.31 -0.54 -13.96
CA GLU A 59 7.96 -1.20 -12.84
C GLU A 59 7.83 -2.71 -12.93
N LYS A 60 8.94 -3.41 -12.67
CA LYS A 60 8.94 -4.86 -12.65
C LYS A 60 8.04 -5.39 -11.53
N GLY A 61 7.22 -6.39 -11.84
CA GLY A 61 6.36 -7.03 -10.87
C GLY A 61 6.97 -8.28 -10.26
N TYR A 62 6.43 -8.67 -9.12
CA TYR A 62 6.86 -9.86 -8.38
C TYR A 62 5.63 -10.68 -8.00
N ALA A 63 5.79 -11.99 -7.89
CA ALA A 63 4.66 -12.87 -7.58
C ALA A 63 4.20 -12.74 -6.13
N CYS A 64 5.10 -12.44 -5.22
CA CYS A 64 4.79 -12.24 -3.80
C CYS A 64 5.80 -11.28 -3.17
N LEU A 65 5.50 -10.81 -1.96
CA LEU A 65 6.37 -9.85 -1.26
C LEU A 65 7.76 -10.42 -1.01
N ALA A 66 7.85 -11.71 -0.69
CA ALA A 66 9.13 -12.33 -0.40
C ALA A 66 10.10 -12.32 -1.58
N ASP A 67 9.58 -12.24 -2.81
CA ASP A 67 10.42 -12.25 -4.01
C ASP A 67 11.08 -10.89 -4.29
N ILE A 68 10.64 -9.84 -3.63
CA ILE A 68 11.18 -8.50 -3.83
C ILE A 68 12.58 -8.44 -3.18
N PRO A 69 13.65 -8.15 -3.98
CA PRO A 69 15.02 -8.24 -3.46
C PRO A 69 15.52 -7.00 -2.72
N PHE A 70 14.63 -6.06 -2.39
CA PHE A 70 14.99 -4.83 -1.68
C PHE A 70 13.93 -4.54 -0.62
N ASP A 71 14.22 -3.57 0.24
CA ASP A 71 13.30 -3.20 1.32
C ASP A 71 12.06 -2.51 0.79
N VAL A 72 10.94 -2.79 1.43
CA VAL A 72 9.63 -2.17 1.13
C VAL A 72 9.20 -1.39 2.35
N ASP A 73 8.81 -0.14 2.14
CA ASP A 73 8.39 0.73 3.24
C ASP A 73 6.91 0.55 3.59
N VAL A 74 6.05 0.49 2.58
CA VAL A 74 4.61 0.38 2.76
C VAL A 74 4.05 -0.70 1.84
N VAL A 75 3.13 -1.49 2.36
CA VAL A 75 2.41 -2.50 1.57
C VAL A 75 0.95 -2.07 1.46
N ASP A 76 0.51 -1.76 0.25
CA ASP A 76 -0.87 -1.35 -0.06
C ASP A 76 -1.61 -2.55 -0.61
N VAL A 77 -2.72 -2.94 0.04
CA VAL A 77 -3.36 -4.23 -0.17
C VAL A 77 -4.71 -4.08 -0.86
N PHE A 78 -4.81 -4.64 -2.07
CA PHE A 78 -6.01 -4.62 -2.90
C PHE A 78 -6.71 -5.98 -3.01
N VAL A 79 -6.24 -7.01 -2.31
CA VAL A 79 -6.93 -8.30 -2.30
C VAL A 79 -8.12 -8.23 -1.34
N ASN A 80 -9.06 -9.16 -1.48
CA ASN A 80 -10.25 -9.13 -0.64
C ASN A 80 -9.90 -9.41 0.83
N SER A 81 -10.85 -9.09 1.71
CA SER A 81 -10.63 -9.16 3.16
C SER A 81 -10.22 -10.54 3.66
N ASP A 82 -10.69 -11.60 3.00
CA ASP A 82 -10.37 -12.97 3.42
C ASP A 82 -8.89 -13.30 3.22
N LEU A 83 -8.24 -12.66 2.26
CA LEU A 83 -6.83 -12.90 1.93
C LEU A 83 -5.91 -11.86 2.54
N ALA A 84 -6.45 -10.71 2.92
CA ALA A 84 -5.66 -9.56 3.30
C ALA A 84 -4.83 -9.78 4.56
N GLY A 85 -5.36 -10.54 5.52
CA GLY A 85 -4.64 -10.80 6.78
C GLY A 85 -3.33 -11.52 6.56
N ALA A 86 -3.31 -12.50 5.68
CA ALA A 86 -2.07 -13.21 5.34
C ALA A 86 -1.06 -12.27 4.67
N VAL A 87 -1.54 -11.34 3.83
CA VAL A 87 -0.66 -10.36 3.20
C VAL A 87 -0.08 -9.41 4.24
N ALA A 88 -0.88 -8.99 5.21
CA ALA A 88 -0.38 -8.15 6.31
C ALA A 88 0.73 -8.86 7.08
N ASP A 89 0.55 -10.16 7.37
CA ASP A 89 1.57 -10.94 8.05
C ASP A 89 2.85 -11.04 7.21
N GLU A 90 2.73 -11.21 5.90
CA GLU A 90 3.88 -11.22 4.99
C GLU A 90 4.59 -9.87 4.98
N ALA A 91 3.82 -8.78 5.04
CA ALA A 91 4.39 -7.44 5.08
C ALA A 91 5.23 -7.23 6.35
N VAL A 92 4.73 -7.69 7.49
CA VAL A 92 5.47 -7.63 8.76
C VAL A 92 6.77 -8.44 8.64
N ALA A 93 6.70 -9.65 8.09
CA ALA A 93 7.87 -10.50 7.89
C ALA A 93 8.89 -9.87 6.94
N LYS A 94 8.41 -9.12 5.94
CA LYS A 94 9.26 -8.41 4.97
C LYS A 94 9.97 -7.21 5.60
N GLY A 95 9.49 -6.73 6.75
CA GLY A 95 10.06 -5.57 7.42
C GLY A 95 9.43 -4.25 6.99
N ALA A 96 8.23 -4.28 6.43
CA ALA A 96 7.52 -3.06 6.07
C ALA A 96 7.26 -2.20 7.30
N LYS A 97 7.23 -0.90 7.13
CA LYS A 97 6.97 0.05 8.21
C LYS A 97 5.47 0.29 8.38
N ALA A 98 4.70 0.04 7.34
CA ALA A 98 3.26 0.23 7.37
C ALA A 98 2.53 -0.71 6.40
N VAL A 99 1.27 -0.99 6.74
CA VAL A 99 0.36 -1.74 5.88
C VAL A 99 -0.88 -0.89 5.66
N TRP A 100 -1.33 -0.81 4.42
CA TRP A 100 -2.48 -0.01 4.01
C TRP A 100 -3.50 -0.91 3.35
N PHE A 101 -4.66 -1.10 3.99
CA PHE A 101 -5.76 -1.86 3.39
C PHE A 101 -6.67 -0.88 2.64
N GLN A 102 -6.90 -1.18 1.37
CA GLN A 102 -7.67 -0.36 0.46
C GLN A 102 -9.15 -0.31 0.85
N LEU A 103 -9.93 0.58 0.21
CA LEU A 103 -11.37 0.67 0.46
C LEU A 103 -12.03 -0.70 0.38
N GLY A 104 -12.83 -1.01 1.38
CA GLY A 104 -13.54 -2.29 1.47
C GLY A 104 -12.70 -3.45 1.95
N VAL A 105 -11.41 -3.26 2.18
CA VAL A 105 -10.54 -4.33 2.68
C VAL A 105 -10.42 -4.14 4.19
N ILE A 106 -11.02 -5.05 4.94
CA ILE A 106 -11.14 -4.94 6.39
C ILE A 106 -10.90 -6.29 7.03
N ASP A 107 -9.99 -6.33 8.01
CA ASP A 107 -9.74 -7.49 8.86
C ASP A 107 -9.21 -6.97 10.20
N GLU A 108 -10.09 -6.93 11.19
CA GLU A 108 -9.76 -6.31 12.48
C GLU A 108 -8.70 -7.10 13.24
N ALA A 109 -8.72 -8.41 13.14
CA ALA A 109 -7.70 -9.23 13.79
C ALA A 109 -6.32 -8.95 13.20
N ALA A 110 -6.25 -8.81 11.86
CA ALA A 110 -5.00 -8.46 11.20
C ALA A 110 -4.53 -7.05 11.58
N TYR A 111 -5.47 -6.13 11.73
CA TYR A 111 -5.16 -4.77 12.15
C TYR A 111 -4.48 -4.77 13.53
N ASP A 112 -5.08 -5.47 14.48
CA ASP A 112 -4.53 -5.54 15.83
C ASP A 112 -3.17 -6.23 15.85
N ARG A 113 -3.03 -7.31 15.11
CA ARG A 113 -1.82 -8.13 15.05
C ARG A 113 -0.66 -7.34 14.43
N THR A 114 -0.95 -6.61 13.36
CA THR A 114 0.04 -5.80 12.64
C THR A 114 0.55 -4.68 13.55
N ARG A 115 -0.37 -3.99 14.22
CA ARG A 115 0.02 -2.91 15.13
C ARG A 115 0.79 -3.42 16.34
N ALA A 116 0.41 -4.59 16.85
CA ALA A 116 1.14 -5.21 17.96
C ALA A 116 2.58 -5.56 17.57
N ALA A 117 2.84 -5.77 16.28
CA ALA A 117 4.19 -6.02 15.76
C ALA A 117 4.98 -4.72 15.54
N GLY A 118 4.43 -3.57 15.87
CA GLY A 118 5.10 -2.28 15.73
C GLY A 118 5.00 -1.67 14.35
N VAL A 119 4.08 -2.15 13.52
CA VAL A 119 3.89 -1.68 12.15
C VAL A 119 2.64 -0.80 12.10
N GLU A 120 2.76 0.37 11.48
CA GLU A 120 1.62 1.28 11.32
C GLU A 120 0.60 0.66 10.38
N MET A 121 -0.68 0.96 10.62
CA MET A 121 -1.72 0.36 9.78
C MET A 121 -2.96 1.24 9.68
N VAL A 122 -3.53 1.26 8.47
CA VAL A 122 -4.86 1.79 8.22
C VAL A 122 -5.64 0.79 7.38
N MET A 123 -6.96 0.83 7.48
CA MET A 123 -7.86 -0.01 6.69
C MET A 123 -8.99 0.82 6.09
N ASP A 124 -9.55 0.32 4.99
CA ASP A 124 -10.72 0.92 4.36
C ASP A 124 -10.46 2.38 3.95
N ARG A 125 -9.28 2.62 3.39
CA ARG A 125 -8.90 3.95 2.90
C ARG A 125 -8.21 3.82 1.54
N CYS A 126 -8.21 4.90 0.76
CA CYS A 126 -7.59 4.93 -0.55
C CYS A 126 -6.57 6.06 -0.63
N PRO A 127 -5.29 5.78 -0.95
CA PRO A 127 -4.28 6.84 -1.06
C PRO A 127 -4.67 7.93 -2.06
N ALA A 128 -5.35 7.57 -3.15
CA ALA A 128 -5.79 8.54 -4.16
C ALA A 128 -6.81 9.53 -3.59
N ILE A 129 -7.54 9.15 -2.54
CA ILE A 129 -8.47 10.02 -1.85
C ILE A 129 -7.74 10.83 -0.78
N GLU A 130 -6.83 10.18 -0.06
CA GLU A 130 -6.18 10.82 1.09
C GLU A 130 -5.09 11.82 0.71
N ILE A 131 -4.35 11.56 -0.38
CA ILE A 131 -3.28 12.46 -0.81
C ILE A 131 -3.79 13.89 -1.05
N PRO A 132 -4.90 14.12 -1.77
CA PRO A 132 -5.40 15.48 -1.98
C PRO A 132 -5.82 16.21 -0.70
N ARG A 133 -6.05 15.47 0.38
CA ARG A 133 -6.44 16.05 1.67
C ARG A 133 -5.26 16.49 2.51
N LEU A 134 -4.03 16.15 2.10
CA LEU A 134 -2.84 16.53 2.86
C LEU A 134 -2.66 18.04 2.83
N PRO A 135 -2.27 18.65 3.94
CA PRO A 135 -2.17 20.11 4.03
C PRO A 135 -1.26 20.76 3.00
N HIS A 136 -0.23 20.07 2.54
CA HIS A 136 0.75 20.61 1.61
C HIS A 136 0.67 20.03 0.21
N HIS A 137 -0.42 19.34 -0.10
CA HIS A 137 -0.55 18.67 -1.40
C HIS A 137 -0.34 19.62 -2.57
N ARG A 138 -0.99 20.78 -2.57
CA ARG A 138 -0.91 21.71 -3.71
C ARG A 138 0.49 22.29 -3.92
N VAL A 139 1.31 22.27 -2.89
CA VAL A 139 2.69 22.79 -2.99
C VAL A 139 3.54 21.91 -3.89
N GLN A 140 3.13 20.67 -4.06
CA GLN A 140 3.86 19.69 -4.86
C GLN A 140 3.43 19.69 -6.32
N ASN A 141 2.49 20.56 -6.68
CA ASN A 141 2.00 20.73 -8.04
C ASN A 141 2.41 22.10 -8.56
N PRO A 142 3.59 22.22 -9.11
CA PRO A 142 4.04 23.49 -9.68
C PRO A 142 3.20 23.91 -10.89
#